data_3c437a6d1fb60d83e5b1c2092cfe64e1
#
_entry.id   3c437a6d1fb60d83e5b1c2092cfe64e1
#
_cell.length_a   1.000
_cell.length_b   1.000
_cell.length_c   1.000
_cell.angle_alpha   90.00
_cell.angle_beta   90.00
_cell.angle_gamma   90.00
#
_symmetry.space_group_name_H-M   'P 1'
#
loop_
_entity.id
_entity.type
_entity.pdbx_description
1 polymer ?
#
loop_
_entity_poly.entity_id
_entity_poly.type
_entity_poly.pdbx_seq_one_letter_code
_entity_poly.pdbx_strand_id
1 'polypeptide(L)'
;KFNNTRPNVDTKNPEIRIWIHFVNSLVTVSIDTSGEPLFKRGWRNSRGIAPIKENLVSGLLSMTNWNMIQPLLDPMCGSGTFVIEAMQKSAKLPANFLPSRTRRFACENFSDESPFKNVKWNVLREEALDVWESKHKISDIPIIMGMDIDTEMIDIAKKNSFVALPEKIANSIIWQ
;
A
#
# COMPACT_ATOMS: atom_id res chain seq x y z
N LYS A 1 -21.79 -32.66 7.16
CA LYS A 1 -22.97 -32.40 8.04
C LYS A 1 -22.44 -31.68 9.28
N PHE A 2 -22.59 -30.38 9.32
CA PHE A 2 -22.37 -29.63 10.54
C PHE A 2 -23.52 -29.99 11.50
N ASN A 3 -23.23 -30.32 12.75
CA ASN A 3 -24.11 -30.78 13.82
C ASN A 3 -25.35 -29.88 14.07
N ASN A 4 -26.17 -29.59 13.09
CA ASN A 4 -27.37 -28.72 13.15
C ASN A 4 -27.15 -27.34 13.83
N THR A 5 -25.95 -26.95 14.08
CA THR A 5 -25.63 -25.63 14.65
C THR A 5 -25.10 -24.71 13.57
N ARG A 6 -25.71 -23.51 13.47
CA ARG A 6 -25.19 -22.47 12.59
C ARG A 6 -23.81 -21.99 13.11
N PRO A 7 -22.79 -21.88 12.28
CA PRO A 7 -21.51 -21.30 12.68
C PRO A 7 -21.72 -19.88 13.20
N ASN A 8 -20.93 -19.49 14.21
CA ASN A 8 -20.86 -18.09 14.61
C ASN A 8 -20.33 -17.23 13.48
N VAL A 9 -20.99 -16.11 13.22
CA VAL A 9 -20.58 -15.15 12.20
C VAL A 9 -20.18 -13.85 12.89
N ASP A 10 -18.88 -13.53 12.87
CA ASP A 10 -18.40 -12.21 13.22
C ASP A 10 -18.40 -11.32 11.95
N THR A 11 -19.31 -10.35 11.91
CA THR A 11 -19.46 -9.44 10.77
C THR A 11 -18.45 -8.30 10.78
N LYS A 12 -17.79 -8.04 11.92
CA LYS A 12 -16.79 -6.95 12.05
C LYS A 12 -15.39 -7.45 11.78
N ASN A 13 -15.01 -8.59 12.38
CA ASN A 13 -13.68 -9.18 12.26
C ASN A 13 -13.78 -10.66 11.88
N PRO A 14 -14.28 -11.00 10.69
CA PRO A 14 -14.39 -12.39 10.26
C PRO A 14 -13.00 -13.00 10.03
N GLU A 15 -12.81 -14.25 10.39
CA GLU A 15 -11.59 -15.02 10.04
C GLU A 15 -11.45 -15.18 8.53
N ILE A 16 -12.57 -15.48 7.87
CA ILE A 16 -12.65 -15.65 6.42
C ILE A 16 -13.81 -14.81 5.90
N ARG A 17 -13.53 -13.89 4.99
CA ARG A 17 -14.55 -13.13 4.28
C ARG A 17 -14.85 -13.79 2.95
N ILE A 18 -16.12 -14.17 2.76
CA ILE A 18 -16.61 -14.79 1.52
C ILE A 18 -17.51 -13.79 0.80
N TRP A 19 -17.24 -13.56 -0.48
CA TRP A 19 -18.05 -12.75 -1.36
C TRP A 19 -18.83 -13.63 -2.29
N ILE A 20 -20.15 -13.39 -2.39
CA ILE A 20 -21.03 -14.09 -3.32
C ILE A 20 -21.59 -13.05 -4.28
N HIS A 21 -21.34 -13.25 -5.56
CA HIS A 21 -21.75 -12.33 -6.62
C HIS A 21 -22.70 -13.07 -7.59
N PHE A 22 -23.89 -12.49 -7.78
CA PHE A 22 -24.91 -13.03 -8.69
C PHE A 22 -25.01 -12.12 -9.92
N VAL A 23 -24.77 -12.69 -11.11
CA VAL A 23 -24.95 -11.98 -12.38
C VAL A 23 -25.74 -12.91 -13.31
N ASN A 24 -26.93 -12.49 -13.72
CA ASN A 24 -27.86 -13.33 -14.46
C ASN A 24 -28.07 -14.67 -13.73
N SER A 25 -27.76 -15.81 -14.38
CA SER A 25 -27.87 -17.15 -13.79
C SER A 25 -26.54 -17.70 -13.25
N LEU A 26 -25.52 -16.86 -13.15
CA LEU A 26 -24.19 -17.26 -12.68
C LEU A 26 -23.95 -16.79 -11.25
N VAL A 27 -23.43 -17.70 -10.41
CA VAL A 27 -23.01 -17.40 -9.04
C VAL A 27 -21.50 -17.54 -8.96
N THR A 28 -20.82 -16.45 -8.57
CA THR A 28 -19.39 -16.47 -8.30
C THR A 28 -19.17 -16.40 -6.79
N VAL A 29 -18.43 -17.35 -6.24
CA VAL A 29 -18.02 -17.37 -4.83
C VAL A 29 -16.53 -17.08 -4.75
N SER A 30 -16.14 -16.05 -4.00
CA SER A 30 -14.75 -15.64 -3.84
C SER A 30 -14.38 -15.57 -2.35
N ILE A 31 -13.17 -16.00 -2.02
CA ILE A 31 -12.59 -15.87 -0.68
C ILE A 31 -11.63 -14.68 -0.71
N ASP A 32 -11.80 -13.77 0.26
CA ASP A 32 -10.92 -12.62 0.41
C ASP A 32 -9.61 -13.04 1.08
N THR A 33 -8.56 -13.14 0.28
CA THR A 33 -7.20 -13.43 0.75
C THR A 33 -6.42 -12.17 1.12
N SER A 34 -6.85 -11.00 0.65
CA SER A 34 -6.15 -9.73 0.82
C SER A 34 -6.49 -9.02 2.14
N GLY A 35 -7.77 -9.05 2.57
CA GLY A 35 -8.25 -8.35 3.75
C GLY A 35 -8.52 -6.87 3.50
N GLU A 36 -7.90 -5.99 4.28
CA GLU A 36 -8.10 -4.55 4.15
C GLU A 36 -7.83 -4.04 2.73
N PRO A 37 -8.63 -3.06 2.23
CA PRO A 37 -8.44 -2.52 0.89
C PRO A 37 -7.01 -2.02 0.62
N LEU A 38 -6.51 -2.26 -0.59
CA LEU A 38 -5.12 -1.93 -0.98
C LEU A 38 -4.78 -0.44 -0.92
N PHE A 39 -5.77 0.44 -0.98
CA PHE A 39 -5.55 1.87 -0.80
C PHE A 39 -5.28 2.25 0.67
N LYS A 40 -5.69 1.44 1.64
CA LYS A 40 -5.38 1.65 3.05
C LYS A 40 -3.97 1.19 3.36
N ARG A 41 -2.98 1.90 2.83
CA ARG A 41 -1.57 1.54 3.05
C ARG A 41 -1.10 1.80 4.48
N GLY A 42 -1.82 2.66 5.23
CA GLY A 42 -1.57 2.91 6.66
C GLY A 42 -0.65 4.09 6.97
N TRP A 43 -0.12 4.78 5.97
CA TRP A 43 0.75 5.93 6.17
C TRP A 43 0.01 7.28 6.22
N ARG A 44 -1.22 7.33 5.73
CA ARG A 44 -1.99 8.58 5.68
C ARG A 44 -2.63 8.87 7.04
N ASN A 45 -1.96 9.65 7.85
CA ASN A 45 -2.46 10.11 9.15
C ASN A 45 -3.31 11.38 9.04
N SER A 46 -3.00 12.24 8.07
CA SER A 46 -3.73 13.49 7.81
C SER A 46 -4.22 13.52 6.38
N ARG A 47 -5.41 14.07 6.17
CA ARG A 47 -6.08 14.11 4.86
C ARG A 47 -6.40 15.54 4.49
N GLY A 48 -6.20 15.88 3.23
CA GLY A 48 -6.82 17.04 2.62
C GLY A 48 -8.34 16.84 2.42
N ILE A 49 -9.00 17.82 1.85
CA ILE A 49 -10.47 17.83 1.62
C ILE A 49 -10.88 16.68 0.68
N ALA A 50 -10.09 16.38 -0.35
CA ALA A 50 -10.40 15.38 -1.39
C ALA A 50 -9.18 14.52 -1.74
N PRO A 51 -8.74 13.61 -0.85
CA PRO A 51 -7.55 12.80 -1.11
C PRO A 51 -7.83 11.73 -2.18
N ILE A 52 -6.95 11.63 -3.18
CA ILE A 52 -6.96 10.53 -4.13
C ILE A 52 -6.50 9.23 -3.44
N LYS A 53 -7.07 8.09 -3.86
CA LYS A 53 -6.70 6.78 -3.31
C LYS A 53 -5.33 6.34 -3.81
N GLU A 54 -4.51 5.77 -2.94
CA GLU A 54 -3.13 5.35 -3.21
C GLU A 54 -3.03 4.33 -4.34
N ASN A 55 -3.92 3.32 -4.34
CA ASN A 55 -3.94 2.31 -5.39
C ASN A 55 -4.32 2.88 -6.76
N LEU A 56 -5.15 3.93 -6.81
CA LEU A 56 -5.48 4.61 -8.04
C LEU A 56 -4.26 5.37 -8.56
N VAL A 57 -3.56 6.10 -7.70
CA VAL A 57 -2.31 6.81 -8.06
C VAL A 57 -1.26 5.82 -8.57
N SER A 58 -1.07 4.70 -7.88
CA SER A 58 -0.13 3.66 -8.31
C SER A 58 -0.48 3.11 -9.70
N GLY A 59 -1.77 2.93 -9.99
CA GLY A 59 -2.26 2.54 -11.31
C GLY A 59 -1.99 3.62 -12.37
N LEU A 60 -2.32 4.88 -12.07
CA LEU A 60 -2.08 6.01 -12.98
C LEU A 60 -0.59 6.15 -13.31
N LEU A 61 0.29 6.11 -12.32
CA LEU A 61 1.74 6.13 -12.54
C LEU A 61 2.21 4.97 -13.43
N SER A 62 1.58 3.79 -13.33
CA SER A 62 1.91 2.65 -14.18
C SER A 62 1.42 2.80 -15.62
N MET A 63 0.39 3.62 -15.84
CA MET A 63 -0.16 3.92 -17.18
C MET A 63 0.58 5.05 -17.88
N THR A 64 1.40 5.82 -17.15
CA THR A 64 2.26 6.84 -17.75
C THR A 64 3.50 6.19 -18.38
N ASN A 65 4.15 6.90 -19.30
CA ASN A 65 5.44 6.47 -19.84
C ASN A 65 6.62 6.86 -18.92
N TRP A 66 6.37 7.21 -17.67
CA TRP A 66 7.42 7.55 -16.73
C TRP A 66 8.24 6.31 -16.37
N ASN A 67 9.52 6.35 -16.70
CA ASN A 67 10.45 5.23 -16.55
C ASN A 67 11.06 5.08 -15.15
N MET A 68 10.59 5.88 -14.18
CA MET A 68 11.10 5.92 -12.80
C MET A 68 12.57 6.36 -12.65
N ILE A 69 13.16 6.92 -13.70
CA ILE A 69 14.53 7.46 -13.71
C ILE A 69 14.48 8.98 -13.95
N GLN A 70 13.53 9.43 -14.77
CA GLN A 70 13.34 10.85 -15.04
C GLN A 70 12.76 11.58 -13.82
N PRO A 71 13.10 12.86 -13.61
CA PRO A 71 12.46 13.67 -12.58
C PRO A 71 10.94 13.70 -12.72
N LEU A 72 10.25 13.78 -11.58
CA LEU A 72 8.80 13.87 -11.52
C LEU A 72 8.40 15.09 -10.68
N LEU A 73 7.47 15.88 -11.21
CA LEU A 73 6.87 17.02 -10.54
C LEU A 73 5.36 16.83 -10.42
N ASP A 74 4.85 16.98 -9.21
CA ASP A 74 3.42 17.14 -8.94
C ASP A 74 3.16 18.60 -8.50
N PRO A 75 2.60 19.46 -9.36
CA PRO A 75 2.43 20.88 -9.08
C PRO A 75 1.22 21.21 -8.20
N MET A 76 0.40 20.23 -7.84
CA MET A 76 -0.77 20.37 -6.96
C MET A 76 -0.89 19.13 -6.07
N CYS A 77 0.16 18.88 -5.27
CA CYS A 77 0.38 17.58 -4.63
C CYS A 77 -0.59 17.28 -3.48
N GLY A 78 -1.27 18.29 -2.93
CA GLY A 78 -2.14 18.11 -1.77
C GLY A 78 -1.42 17.43 -0.62
N SER A 79 -1.99 16.34 -0.11
CA SER A 79 -1.38 15.53 0.96
C SER A 79 -0.22 14.62 0.50
N GLY A 80 0.29 14.79 -0.71
CA GLY A 80 1.50 14.15 -1.24
C GLY A 80 1.32 12.76 -1.84
N THR A 81 0.11 12.34 -2.20
CA THR A 81 -0.14 10.94 -2.61
C THR A 81 0.65 10.54 -3.85
N PHE A 82 0.66 11.36 -4.92
CA PHE A 82 1.43 11.06 -6.13
C PHE A 82 2.93 11.01 -5.86
N VAL A 83 3.43 11.98 -5.12
CA VAL A 83 4.85 12.09 -4.76
C VAL A 83 5.31 10.87 -3.96
N ILE A 84 4.54 10.47 -2.95
CA ILE A 84 4.86 9.32 -2.09
C ILE A 84 4.81 8.01 -2.88
N GLU A 85 3.76 7.77 -3.68
CA GLU A 85 3.64 6.56 -4.50
C GLU A 85 4.72 6.50 -5.59
N ALA A 86 5.07 7.64 -6.20
CA ALA A 86 6.17 7.74 -7.15
C ALA A 86 7.52 7.40 -6.48
N MET A 87 7.74 7.93 -5.27
CA MET A 87 8.95 7.66 -4.50
C MET A 87 9.04 6.17 -4.11
N GLN A 88 7.96 5.57 -3.61
CA GLN A 88 7.93 4.14 -3.29
C GLN A 88 8.24 3.28 -4.51
N LYS A 89 7.71 3.68 -5.67
CA LYS A 89 7.89 2.95 -6.92
C LYS A 89 9.29 3.07 -7.49
N SER A 90 9.87 4.28 -7.52
CA SER A 90 11.24 4.52 -8.00
C SER A 90 12.29 3.91 -7.07
N ALA A 91 12.07 3.99 -5.77
CA ALA A 91 12.91 3.34 -4.76
C ALA A 91 12.73 1.81 -4.72
N LYS A 92 11.78 1.25 -5.50
CA LYS A 92 11.46 -0.18 -5.52
C LYS A 92 11.23 -0.78 -4.14
N LEU A 93 10.60 -0.01 -3.25
CA LEU A 93 10.27 -0.48 -1.92
C LEU A 93 9.39 -1.74 -1.99
N PRO A 94 9.64 -2.73 -1.13
CA PRO A 94 8.80 -3.92 -1.07
C PRO A 94 7.33 -3.56 -0.91
N ALA A 95 6.45 -4.33 -1.55
CA ALA A 95 5.02 -4.12 -1.42
C ALA A 95 4.58 -4.15 0.05
N ASN A 96 3.74 -3.20 0.43
CA ASN A 96 3.24 -3.04 1.81
C ASN A 96 4.31 -2.66 2.85
N PHE A 97 5.47 -2.21 2.41
CA PHE A 97 6.48 -1.69 3.32
C PHE A 97 5.98 -0.41 4.00
N LEU A 98 6.11 -0.38 5.33
CA LEU A 98 6.01 0.82 6.16
C LEU A 98 7.10 0.73 7.24
N PRO A 99 7.82 1.80 7.54
CA PRO A 99 8.86 1.81 8.57
C PRO A 99 8.37 1.35 9.95
N SER A 100 7.12 1.65 10.29
CA SER A 100 6.55 1.39 11.61
C SER A 100 5.58 0.21 11.65
N ARG A 101 5.16 -0.34 10.50
CA ARG A 101 4.08 -1.33 10.45
C ARG A 101 4.07 -2.11 9.15
N THR A 102 3.99 -3.42 9.25
CA THR A 102 3.79 -4.30 8.08
C THR A 102 2.30 -4.65 7.94
N ARG A 103 1.76 -4.46 6.73
CA ARG A 103 0.42 -4.94 6.41
C ARG A 103 0.38 -6.47 6.41
N ARG A 104 -0.65 -7.03 7.04
CA ARG A 104 -0.96 -8.47 6.95
C ARG A 104 -2.03 -8.74 5.90
N PHE A 105 -1.95 -9.90 5.26
CA PHE A 105 -2.99 -10.43 4.40
C PHE A 105 -4.00 -11.23 5.21
N ALA A 106 -5.27 -11.25 4.79
CA ALA A 106 -6.29 -12.05 5.49
C ALA A 106 -5.95 -13.54 5.49
N CYS A 107 -5.35 -14.04 4.41
CA CYS A 107 -4.96 -15.45 4.30
C CYS A 107 -3.86 -15.89 5.29
N GLU A 108 -3.18 -14.96 5.96
CA GLU A 108 -2.23 -15.31 7.03
C GLU A 108 -2.92 -15.91 8.26
N ASN A 109 -4.20 -15.62 8.45
CA ASN A 109 -5.00 -16.08 9.58
C ASN A 109 -5.85 -17.32 9.23
N PHE A 110 -5.74 -17.84 8.01
CA PHE A 110 -6.53 -19.01 7.61
C PHE A 110 -6.07 -20.25 8.37
N SER A 111 -7.03 -21.15 8.63
CA SER A 111 -6.81 -22.37 9.36
C SER A 111 -5.71 -23.26 8.76
N ASP A 112 -5.27 -24.22 9.54
CA ASP A 112 -4.24 -25.18 9.19
C ASP A 112 -4.52 -26.04 7.94
N GLU A 113 -5.73 -26.09 7.46
CA GLU A 113 -6.11 -26.80 6.24
C GLU A 113 -6.01 -25.94 4.98
N SER A 114 -5.63 -24.65 5.12
CA SER A 114 -5.51 -23.76 3.97
C SER A 114 -4.23 -24.01 3.16
N PRO A 115 -4.22 -23.68 1.85
CA PRO A 115 -3.00 -23.76 1.02
C PRO A 115 -1.90 -22.80 1.49
N PHE A 116 -2.21 -21.87 2.39
CA PHE A 116 -1.27 -20.88 2.94
C PHE A 116 -0.63 -21.30 4.27
N LYS A 117 -1.01 -22.44 4.83
CA LYS A 117 -0.52 -22.98 6.10
C LYS A 117 1.01 -22.94 6.28
N ASN A 118 1.73 -23.33 5.22
CA ASN A 118 3.19 -23.48 5.28
C ASN A 118 3.94 -22.23 4.83
N VAL A 119 3.24 -21.14 4.54
CA VAL A 119 3.86 -19.89 4.10
C VAL A 119 4.45 -19.16 5.29
N LYS A 120 5.76 -19.00 5.30
CA LYS A 120 6.47 -18.26 6.34
C LYS A 120 6.46 -16.75 6.03
N TRP A 121 5.32 -16.12 6.23
CA TRP A 121 5.08 -14.72 5.86
C TRP A 121 6.12 -13.73 6.41
N ASN A 122 6.55 -13.92 7.66
CA ASN A 122 7.57 -13.03 8.25
C ASN A 122 8.92 -13.18 7.54
N VAL A 123 9.32 -14.43 7.25
CA VAL A 123 10.56 -14.70 6.51
C VAL A 123 10.53 -14.06 5.12
N LEU A 124 9.41 -14.20 4.40
CA LEU A 124 9.27 -13.57 3.08
C LEU A 124 9.37 -12.03 3.14
N ARG A 125 8.88 -11.42 4.23
CA ARG A 125 8.99 -9.97 4.41
C ARG A 125 10.42 -9.54 4.74
N GLU A 126 11.08 -10.27 5.61
CA GLU A 126 12.49 -10.04 5.97
C GLU A 126 13.38 -10.19 4.74
N GLU A 127 13.26 -11.29 3.99
CA GLU A 127 13.99 -11.50 2.74
C GLU A 127 13.76 -10.37 1.72
N ALA A 128 12.51 -9.88 1.59
CA ALA A 128 12.21 -8.79 0.69
C ALA A 128 12.90 -7.48 1.11
N LEU A 129 13.00 -7.21 2.41
CA LEU A 129 13.71 -6.06 2.96
C LEU A 129 15.23 -6.18 2.76
N ASP A 130 15.79 -7.33 3.09
CA ASP A 130 17.24 -7.60 2.92
C ASP A 130 17.67 -7.45 1.46
N VAL A 131 16.86 -7.97 0.54
CA VAL A 131 17.09 -7.80 -0.91
C VAL A 131 17.01 -6.33 -1.31
N TRP A 132 16.06 -5.58 -0.76
CA TRP A 132 15.94 -4.17 -1.05
C TRP A 132 17.14 -3.37 -0.51
N GLU A 133 17.50 -3.56 0.76
CA GLU A 133 18.62 -2.87 1.39
C GLU A 133 19.95 -3.15 0.70
N SER A 134 20.15 -4.39 0.24
CA SER A 134 21.41 -4.78 -0.44
C SER A 134 21.55 -4.25 -1.87
N LYS A 135 20.44 -3.97 -2.56
CA LYS A 135 20.43 -3.66 -4.01
C LYS A 135 20.16 -2.21 -4.35
N HIS A 136 19.56 -1.43 -3.44
CA HIS A 136 19.09 -0.08 -3.77
C HIS A 136 19.93 1.00 -3.11
N LYS A 137 20.41 1.93 -3.94
CA LYS A 137 21.13 3.14 -3.50
C LYS A 137 20.20 4.34 -3.66
N ILE A 138 20.27 5.28 -2.72
CA ILE A 138 19.50 6.54 -2.79
C ILE A 138 19.90 7.34 -4.04
N SER A 139 21.15 7.24 -4.48
CA SER A 139 21.64 7.87 -5.71
C SER A 139 20.89 7.44 -6.98
N ASP A 140 20.22 6.31 -6.95
CA ASP A 140 19.50 5.76 -8.11
C ASP A 140 18.04 6.27 -8.17
N ILE A 141 17.59 7.00 -7.14
CA ILE A 141 16.26 7.58 -7.07
C ILE A 141 16.26 8.91 -7.81
N PRO A 142 15.31 9.16 -8.73
CA PRO A 142 15.21 10.42 -9.44
C PRO A 142 14.79 11.56 -8.51
N ILE A 143 14.99 12.79 -8.96
CA ILE A 143 14.42 13.97 -8.28
C ILE A 143 12.90 13.88 -8.36
N ILE A 144 12.25 13.89 -7.21
CA ILE A 144 10.79 13.93 -7.10
C ILE A 144 10.41 15.16 -6.28
N MET A 145 9.51 15.98 -6.83
CA MET A 145 9.08 17.24 -6.24
C MET A 145 7.56 17.29 -6.13
N GLY A 146 7.09 17.76 -4.99
CA GLY A 146 5.69 18.12 -4.76
C GLY A 146 5.56 19.60 -4.47
N MET A 147 4.60 20.26 -5.11
CA MET A 147 4.25 21.66 -4.90
C MET A 147 2.77 21.77 -4.58
N ASP A 148 2.43 22.74 -3.74
CA ASP A 148 1.05 23.13 -3.51
C ASP A 148 1.00 24.59 -3.09
N ILE A 149 -0.06 25.31 -3.49
CA ILE A 149 -0.27 26.68 -3.08
C ILE A 149 -0.59 26.79 -1.58
N ASP A 150 -1.15 25.71 -1.01
CA ASP A 150 -1.49 25.62 0.39
C ASP A 150 -0.32 25.03 1.19
N THR A 151 0.33 25.85 1.97
CA THR A 151 1.48 25.46 2.80
C THR A 151 1.10 24.42 3.87
N GLU A 152 -0.16 24.39 4.32
CA GLU A 152 -0.62 23.36 5.25
C GLU A 152 -0.64 21.98 4.56
N MET A 153 -0.99 21.93 3.28
CA MET A 153 -0.93 20.69 2.50
C MET A 153 0.51 20.20 2.36
N ILE A 154 1.47 21.09 2.13
CA ILE A 154 2.90 20.74 2.08
C ILE A 154 3.37 20.14 3.42
N ASP A 155 2.96 20.72 4.55
CA ASP A 155 3.31 20.19 5.87
C ASP A 155 2.68 18.82 6.12
N ILE A 156 1.45 18.61 5.67
CA ILE A 156 0.77 17.31 5.72
C ILE A 156 1.51 16.29 4.83
N ALA A 157 1.87 16.69 3.60
CA ALA A 157 2.58 15.84 2.66
C ALA A 157 3.95 15.39 3.21
N LYS A 158 4.70 16.32 3.80
CA LYS A 158 5.96 16.03 4.51
C LYS A 158 5.74 14.99 5.62
N LYS A 159 4.80 15.22 6.52
CA LYS A 159 4.48 14.29 7.63
C LYS A 159 4.09 12.90 7.10
N ASN A 160 3.26 12.85 6.08
CA ASN A 160 2.85 11.59 5.45
C ASN A 160 4.04 10.86 4.82
N SER A 161 4.98 11.58 4.19
CA SER A 161 6.16 10.96 3.57
C SER A 161 7.07 10.29 4.60
N PHE A 162 7.27 10.88 5.77
CA PHE A 162 8.05 10.26 6.86
C PHE A 162 7.39 9.02 7.46
N VAL A 163 6.08 8.90 7.39
CA VAL A 163 5.38 7.67 7.80
C VAL A 163 5.47 6.58 6.72
N ALA A 164 5.46 6.98 5.44
CA ALA A 164 5.38 6.09 4.29
C ALA A 164 6.74 5.54 3.83
N LEU A 165 7.84 6.23 4.14
CA LEU A 165 9.15 6.03 3.53
C LEU A 165 10.24 5.93 4.61
N PRO A 166 11.34 5.22 4.35
CA PRO A 166 12.55 5.35 5.15
C PRO A 166 13.01 6.81 5.21
N GLU A 167 13.48 7.26 6.36
CA GLU A 167 13.83 8.66 6.62
C GLU A 167 14.74 9.28 5.55
N LYS A 168 15.76 8.52 5.15
CA LYS A 168 16.71 8.98 4.11
C LYS A 168 16.02 9.25 2.77
N ILE A 169 15.01 8.45 2.42
CA ILE A 169 14.24 8.61 1.18
C ILE A 169 13.24 9.76 1.34
N ALA A 170 12.55 9.86 2.45
CA ALA A 170 11.62 10.96 2.72
C ALA A 170 12.34 12.33 2.64
N ASN A 171 13.56 12.41 3.15
CA ASN A 171 14.39 13.62 3.10
C ASN A 171 14.88 13.98 1.69
N SER A 172 14.84 13.06 0.72
CA SER A 172 15.25 13.36 -0.67
C SER A 172 14.12 14.00 -1.50
N ILE A 173 12.90 14.03 -1.00
CA ILE A 173 11.78 14.68 -1.68
C ILE A 173 11.90 16.20 -1.53
N ILE A 174 11.71 16.91 -2.64
CA ILE A 174 11.67 18.37 -2.65
C ILE A 174 10.20 18.79 -2.48
N TRP A 175 9.94 19.64 -1.48
CA TRP A 175 8.62 20.18 -1.21
C TRP A 175 8.65 21.71 -1.30
N GLN A 176 7.73 22.30 -2.06
CA GLN A 176 7.68 23.75 -2.30
C GLN A 176 6.24 24.27 -2.27
#